data_1b1b6d06391ed19f1ac1b8c4be2cd38e
#
_entry.id   1b1b6d06391ed19f1ac1b8c4be2cd38e
#
_cell.length_a   1.000
_cell.length_b   1.000
_cell.length_c   1.000
_cell.angle_alpha   90.00
_cell.angle_beta   90.00
_cell.angle_gamma   90.00
#
_symmetry.space_group_name_H-M   'P 1'
#
loop_
_entity.id
_entity.type
_entity.pdbx_description
1 polymer ?
#
loop_
_entity_poly.entity_id
_entity_poly.type
_entity_poly.pdbx_seq_one_letter_code
_entity_poly.pdbx_strand_id
1 'polypeptide(L)'
;VLRVVLTGLPGVGKTTLLEKFGELGFKVKSCDQIVNRLYQPGQAGYFRIKNVLGARFVSSEGVLRKTLSEQLAQGQLELEQIDQLIHPLIAQQLSQSDFDFCECPVLGSPYLELKNVKVVKLVCDPVVRRERLSDKKGWSAEQITQRSNYYQERVKPDLTIDTTPGVSLALANEVLNLLKQDVYR
;
A
#
# COMPACT_ATOMS: atom_id res chain seq x y z
N VAL A 1 14.82 8.54 -14.37
CA VAL A 1 14.86 7.48 -13.34
C VAL A 1 13.55 6.73 -13.40
N LEU A 2 13.60 5.39 -13.54
CA LEU A 2 12.42 4.53 -13.57
C LEU A 2 11.83 4.45 -12.16
N ARG A 3 10.61 4.89 -11.98
CA ARG A 3 9.86 4.77 -10.71
C ARG A 3 8.90 3.59 -10.83
N VAL A 4 8.97 2.67 -9.89
CA VAL A 4 8.20 1.43 -9.89
C VAL A 4 7.27 1.39 -8.68
N VAL A 5 6.01 1.04 -8.91
CA VAL A 5 5.02 0.86 -7.85
C VAL A 5 4.60 -0.60 -7.76
N LEU A 6 4.79 -1.19 -6.59
CA LEU A 6 4.33 -2.53 -6.25
C LEU A 6 2.89 -2.47 -5.75
N THR A 7 2.01 -3.23 -6.39
CA THR A 7 0.60 -3.35 -5.99
C THR A 7 0.18 -4.81 -5.83
N GLY A 8 -1.02 -5.05 -5.34
CA GLY A 8 -1.56 -6.40 -5.13
C GLY A 8 -2.21 -6.57 -3.76
N LEU A 9 -2.91 -7.67 -3.57
CA LEU A 9 -3.64 -8.01 -2.35
C LEU A 9 -2.74 -8.00 -1.09
N PRO A 10 -3.31 -7.84 0.11
CA PRO A 10 -2.58 -8.13 1.35
C PRO A 10 -2.01 -9.55 1.34
N GLY A 11 -0.79 -9.74 1.86
CA GLY A 11 -0.15 -11.06 1.98
C GLY A 11 0.58 -11.58 0.74
N VAL A 12 0.56 -10.87 -0.40
CA VAL A 12 1.29 -11.28 -1.61
C VAL A 12 2.80 -10.97 -1.56
N GLY A 13 3.33 -10.40 -0.47
CA GLY A 13 4.78 -10.20 -0.33
C GLY A 13 5.32 -8.85 -0.80
N LYS A 14 4.48 -7.83 -1.00
CA LYS A 14 4.92 -6.47 -1.41
C LYS A 14 6.01 -5.89 -0.51
N THR A 15 5.77 -5.87 0.79
CA THR A 15 6.73 -5.32 1.77
C THR A 15 8.04 -6.10 1.76
N THR A 16 7.97 -7.44 1.68
CA THR A 16 9.17 -8.28 1.61
C THR A 16 9.97 -8.01 0.34
N LEU A 17 9.31 -7.85 -0.83
CA LEU A 17 10.01 -7.51 -2.07
C LEU A 17 10.60 -6.11 -2.02
N LEU A 18 9.87 -5.15 -1.42
CA LEU A 18 10.36 -3.79 -1.22
C LEU A 18 11.62 -3.77 -0.35
N GLU A 19 11.65 -4.56 0.73
CA GLU A 19 12.83 -4.74 1.58
C GLU A 19 14.02 -5.28 0.78
N LYS A 20 13.79 -6.28 -0.11
CA LYS A 20 14.86 -6.83 -0.97
C LYS A 20 15.42 -5.78 -1.94
N PHE A 21 14.59 -4.90 -2.48
CA PHE A 21 15.11 -3.77 -3.27
C PHE A 21 15.92 -2.79 -2.41
N GLY A 22 15.52 -2.55 -1.17
CA GLY A 22 16.32 -1.77 -0.21
C GLY A 22 17.68 -2.41 0.08
N GLU A 23 17.74 -3.73 0.27
CA GLU A 23 18.99 -4.50 0.44
C GLU A 23 19.92 -4.37 -0.79
N LEU A 24 19.35 -4.22 -1.99
CA LEU A 24 20.09 -3.99 -3.24
C LEU A 24 20.51 -2.51 -3.44
N GLY A 25 20.23 -1.63 -2.48
CA GLY A 25 20.64 -0.23 -2.49
C GLY A 25 19.67 0.72 -3.18
N PHE A 26 18.47 0.28 -3.56
CA PHE A 26 17.44 1.14 -4.14
C PHE A 26 16.74 1.98 -3.08
N LYS A 27 16.30 3.19 -3.46
CA LYS A 27 15.46 4.05 -2.62
C LYS A 27 14.04 3.51 -2.58
N VAL A 28 13.60 3.07 -1.41
CA VAL A 28 12.28 2.45 -1.23
C VAL A 28 11.34 3.31 -0.41
N LYS A 29 10.04 3.25 -0.69
CA LYS A 29 8.95 3.93 0.04
C LYS A 29 7.78 2.99 0.28
N SER A 30 7.09 3.20 1.38
CA SER A 30 5.85 2.48 1.71
C SER A 30 4.72 3.46 1.97
N CYS A 31 3.57 3.28 1.30
CA CYS A 31 2.36 4.06 1.58
C CYS A 31 1.90 3.89 3.02
N ASP A 32 2.04 2.70 3.60
CA ASP A 32 1.69 2.47 5.00
C ASP A 32 2.54 3.32 5.96
N GLN A 33 3.85 3.48 5.67
CA GLN A 33 4.72 4.36 6.44
C GLN A 33 4.35 5.84 6.25
N ILE A 34 3.95 6.24 5.04
CA ILE A 34 3.45 7.59 4.77
C ILE A 34 2.18 7.85 5.59
N VAL A 35 1.20 6.93 5.57
CA VAL A 35 -0.04 7.04 6.38
C VAL A 35 0.28 7.09 7.87
N ASN A 36 1.21 6.25 8.34
CA ASN A 36 1.65 6.28 9.75
C ASN A 36 2.15 7.67 10.16
N ARG A 37 2.93 8.31 9.29
CA ARG A 37 3.44 9.67 9.53
C ARG A 37 2.33 10.72 9.45
N LEU A 38 1.47 10.66 8.43
CA LEU A 38 0.35 11.59 8.26
C LEU A 38 -0.62 11.59 9.45
N TYR A 39 -0.71 10.46 10.16
CA TYR A 39 -1.60 10.30 11.32
C TYR A 39 -0.99 10.78 12.63
N GLN A 40 0.30 11.15 12.67
CA GLN A 40 0.92 11.71 13.86
C GLN A 40 0.35 13.09 14.21
N PRO A 41 0.37 13.49 15.49
CA PRO A 41 -0.08 14.82 15.91
C PRO A 41 0.62 15.93 15.11
N GLY A 42 -0.14 16.93 14.72
CA GLY A 42 0.39 18.08 13.95
C GLY A 42 0.61 17.82 12.46
N GLN A 43 0.39 16.61 11.97
CA GLN A 43 0.52 16.30 10.55
C GLN A 43 -0.77 16.58 9.77
N ALA A 44 -0.64 16.73 8.45
CA ALA A 44 -1.77 17.10 7.59
C ALA A 44 -2.93 16.10 7.65
N GLY A 45 -2.66 14.79 7.72
CA GLY A 45 -3.68 13.75 7.84
C GLY A 45 -4.43 13.83 9.16
N TYR A 46 -3.70 14.08 10.26
CA TYR A 46 -4.30 14.31 11.59
C TYR A 46 -5.30 15.48 11.55
N PHE A 47 -4.89 16.62 10.99
CA PHE A 47 -5.78 17.78 10.91
C PHE A 47 -6.97 17.55 9.99
N ARG A 48 -6.78 16.88 8.84
CA ARG A 48 -7.91 16.57 7.95
C ARG A 48 -8.94 15.66 8.62
N ILE A 49 -8.50 14.59 9.29
CA ILE A 49 -9.40 13.71 10.05
C ILE A 49 -10.12 14.49 11.14
N LYS A 50 -9.40 15.27 11.94
CA LYS A 50 -9.97 16.07 13.05
C LYS A 50 -11.02 17.05 12.56
N ASN A 51 -10.73 17.78 11.47
CA ASN A 51 -11.58 18.87 11.00
C ASN A 51 -12.81 18.38 10.23
N VAL A 52 -12.71 17.25 9.52
CA VAL A 52 -13.79 16.75 8.66
C VAL A 52 -14.61 15.66 9.37
N LEU A 53 -13.96 14.71 10.02
CA LEU A 53 -14.67 13.60 10.69
C LEU A 53 -14.95 13.91 12.17
N GLY A 54 -14.19 14.82 12.77
CA GLY A 54 -14.41 15.29 14.15
C GLY A 54 -13.31 14.89 15.13
N ALA A 55 -13.29 15.62 16.28
CA ALA A 55 -12.26 15.46 17.29
C ALA A 55 -12.26 14.08 17.96
N ARG A 56 -13.36 13.34 17.90
CA ARG A 56 -13.47 11.97 18.48
C ARG A 56 -12.54 10.95 17.81
N PHE A 57 -12.02 11.26 16.62
CA PHE A 57 -11.13 10.37 15.85
C PHE A 57 -9.63 10.64 16.09
N VAL A 58 -9.31 11.60 16.94
CA VAL A 58 -7.92 11.99 17.23
C VAL A 58 -7.67 12.13 18.72
N SER A 59 -6.40 11.98 19.12
CA SER A 59 -5.90 12.22 20.47
C SER A 59 -4.59 13.01 20.44
N SER A 60 -3.97 13.24 21.60
CA SER A 60 -2.60 13.77 21.69
C SER A 60 -1.54 12.85 21.09
N GLU A 61 -1.85 11.57 20.87
CA GLU A 61 -0.95 10.55 20.29
C GLU A 61 -1.13 10.38 18.77
N GLY A 62 -2.19 10.99 18.19
CA GLY A 62 -2.47 10.91 16.77
C GLY A 62 -3.88 10.48 16.42
N VAL A 63 -4.07 9.98 15.20
CA VAL A 63 -5.35 9.46 14.73
C VAL A 63 -5.67 8.13 15.38
N LEU A 64 -6.86 8.01 15.94
CA LEU A 64 -7.37 6.83 16.63
C LEU A 64 -7.86 5.79 15.59
N ARG A 65 -6.93 4.98 15.07
CA ARG A 65 -7.22 3.97 14.03
C ARG A 65 -8.27 2.95 14.46
N LYS A 66 -8.28 2.58 15.74
CA LYS A 66 -9.26 1.65 16.30
C LYS A 66 -10.66 2.25 16.18
N THR A 67 -10.84 3.50 16.58
CA THR A 67 -12.11 4.22 16.47
C THR A 67 -12.58 4.34 15.01
N LEU A 68 -11.67 4.66 14.06
CA LEU A 68 -11.99 4.65 12.63
C LEU A 68 -12.49 3.27 12.18
N SER A 69 -11.78 2.20 12.54
CA SER A 69 -12.14 0.83 12.16
C SER A 69 -13.48 0.39 12.75
N GLU A 70 -13.78 0.76 13.99
CA GLU A 70 -15.05 0.46 14.65
C GLU A 70 -16.21 1.19 13.97
N GLN A 71 -16.05 2.46 13.61
CA GLN A 71 -17.10 3.22 12.93
C GLN A 71 -17.33 2.74 11.49
N LEU A 72 -16.29 2.30 10.78
CA LEU A 72 -16.41 1.63 9.48
C LEU A 72 -17.19 0.30 9.61
N ALA A 73 -16.86 -0.51 10.60
CA ALA A 73 -17.53 -1.78 10.84
C ALA A 73 -19.03 -1.64 11.20
N GLN A 74 -19.38 -0.52 11.84
CA GLN A 74 -20.75 -0.16 12.20
C GLN A 74 -21.54 0.55 11.08
N GLY A 75 -20.91 0.80 9.93
CA GLY A 75 -21.51 1.56 8.83
C GLY A 75 -21.79 3.04 9.13
N GLN A 76 -21.15 3.58 10.19
CA GLN A 76 -21.29 4.99 10.59
C GLN A 76 -20.25 5.90 9.92
N LEU A 77 -19.31 5.31 9.21
CA LEU A 77 -18.28 5.96 8.42
C LEU A 77 -18.04 5.13 7.17
N GLU A 78 -17.94 5.81 6.03
CA GLU A 78 -17.58 5.18 4.75
C GLU A 78 -16.08 5.24 4.53
N LEU A 79 -15.49 4.14 4.01
CA LEU A 79 -14.05 4.10 3.70
C LEU A 79 -13.67 5.22 2.72
N GLU A 80 -14.54 5.50 1.75
CA GLU A 80 -14.32 6.55 0.75
C GLU A 80 -14.12 7.93 1.38
N GLN A 81 -14.77 8.24 2.49
CA GLN A 81 -14.56 9.51 3.21
C GLN A 81 -13.13 9.62 3.74
N ILE A 82 -12.56 8.51 4.23
CA ILE A 82 -11.16 8.48 4.67
C ILE A 82 -10.23 8.59 3.46
N ASP A 83 -10.53 7.87 2.37
CA ASP A 83 -9.73 7.87 1.14
C ASP A 83 -9.64 9.27 0.54
N GLN A 84 -10.75 10.01 0.46
CA GLN A 84 -10.79 11.41 0.00
C GLN A 84 -9.89 12.35 0.81
N LEU A 85 -9.75 12.08 2.10
CA LEU A 85 -8.92 12.90 3.00
C LEU A 85 -7.44 12.55 2.92
N ILE A 86 -7.10 11.27 2.75
CA ILE A 86 -5.75 10.76 2.97
C ILE A 86 -5.02 10.47 1.66
N HIS A 87 -5.68 9.90 0.64
CA HIS A 87 -5.01 9.54 -0.60
C HIS A 87 -4.38 10.73 -1.34
N PRO A 88 -4.99 11.94 -1.40
CA PRO A 88 -4.32 13.10 -1.99
C PRO A 88 -3.03 13.49 -1.26
N LEU A 89 -2.97 13.30 0.07
CA LEU A 89 -1.76 13.57 0.85
C LEU A 89 -0.67 12.52 0.57
N ILE A 90 -1.05 11.25 0.38
CA ILE A 90 -0.11 10.20 -0.05
C ILE A 90 0.45 10.54 -1.43
N ALA A 91 -0.41 10.90 -2.40
CA ALA A 91 0.01 11.27 -3.75
C ALA A 91 0.98 12.46 -3.73
N GLN A 92 0.69 13.49 -2.93
CA GLN A 92 1.57 14.64 -2.74
C GLN A 92 2.93 14.23 -2.17
N GLN A 93 2.95 13.42 -1.10
CA GLN A 93 4.19 12.93 -0.49
C GLN A 93 5.02 12.10 -1.46
N LEU A 94 4.39 11.23 -2.24
CA LEU A 94 5.09 10.41 -3.24
C LEU A 94 5.60 11.23 -4.41
N SER A 95 4.83 12.22 -4.90
CA SER A 95 5.27 13.07 -6.01
C SER A 95 6.48 13.94 -5.65
N GLN A 96 6.58 14.35 -4.38
CA GLN A 96 7.69 15.14 -3.84
C GLN A 96 8.87 14.28 -3.34
N SER A 97 8.71 12.96 -3.30
CA SER A 97 9.75 12.05 -2.82
C SER A 97 10.60 11.53 -3.96
N ASP A 98 11.88 11.33 -3.67
CA ASP A 98 12.78 10.56 -4.50
C ASP A 98 12.71 9.09 -4.09
N PHE A 99 12.27 8.21 -4.99
CA PHE A 99 12.21 6.76 -4.79
C PHE A 99 12.37 6.03 -6.12
N ASP A 100 12.94 4.84 -6.06
CA ASP A 100 13.01 3.89 -7.17
C ASP A 100 11.84 2.91 -7.11
N PHE A 101 11.53 2.39 -5.92
CA PHE A 101 10.43 1.46 -5.66
C PHE A 101 9.52 1.95 -4.54
N CYS A 102 8.21 1.80 -4.74
CA CYS A 102 7.21 2.10 -3.73
C CYS A 102 6.18 0.97 -3.64
N GLU A 103 5.78 0.56 -2.44
CA GLU A 103 4.57 -0.24 -2.29
C GLU A 103 3.36 0.68 -2.11
N CYS A 104 2.34 0.51 -2.95
CA CYS A 104 1.11 1.28 -2.89
C CYS A 104 -0.11 0.38 -3.20
N PRO A 105 -0.76 -0.19 -2.18
CA PRO A 105 -1.90 -1.07 -2.37
C PRO A 105 -3.15 -0.34 -2.88
N VAL A 106 -3.22 0.98 -2.72
CA VAL A 106 -4.35 1.83 -3.11
C VAL A 106 -4.12 2.56 -4.45
N LEU A 107 -3.13 2.14 -5.21
CA LEU A 107 -2.84 2.69 -6.53
C LEU A 107 -4.07 2.58 -7.44
N GLY A 108 -4.40 3.68 -8.15
CA GLY A 108 -5.59 3.76 -8.99
C GLY A 108 -6.87 4.15 -8.23
N SER A 109 -6.78 4.44 -6.94
CA SER A 109 -7.84 5.19 -6.26
C SER A 109 -8.08 6.51 -6.99
N PRO A 110 -9.35 6.96 -7.17
CA PRO A 110 -9.64 8.22 -7.83
C PRO A 110 -9.00 9.44 -7.14
N TYR A 111 -8.56 9.25 -5.90
CA TYR A 111 -7.91 10.29 -5.09
C TYR A 111 -6.38 10.13 -5.03
N LEU A 112 -5.80 9.10 -5.70
CA LEU A 112 -4.36 8.83 -5.71
C LEU A 112 -3.90 8.51 -7.13
N GLU A 113 -3.44 9.53 -7.85
CA GLU A 113 -2.84 9.40 -9.16
C GLU A 113 -1.32 9.58 -9.07
N LEU A 114 -0.58 8.65 -9.65
CA LEU A 114 0.88 8.77 -9.84
C LEU A 114 1.20 8.72 -11.33
N LYS A 115 1.94 9.72 -11.81
CA LYS A 115 2.37 9.81 -13.20
C LYS A 115 3.78 9.26 -13.37
N ASN A 116 4.07 8.76 -14.56
CA ASN A 116 5.40 8.28 -14.94
C ASN A 116 5.94 7.19 -14.01
N VAL A 117 5.10 6.21 -13.69
CA VAL A 117 5.47 5.03 -12.89
C VAL A 117 5.20 3.76 -13.70
N LYS A 118 6.05 2.75 -13.51
CA LYS A 118 5.76 1.37 -13.91
C LYS A 118 5.03 0.66 -12.79
N VAL A 119 4.03 -0.12 -13.12
CA VAL A 119 3.20 -0.84 -12.15
C VAL A 119 3.54 -2.32 -12.19
N VAL A 120 4.05 -2.84 -11.09
CA VAL A 120 4.31 -4.26 -10.88
C VAL A 120 3.26 -4.82 -9.91
N LYS A 121 2.40 -5.69 -10.43
CA LYS A 121 1.41 -6.41 -9.63
C LYS A 121 1.99 -7.70 -9.10
N LEU A 122 1.93 -7.89 -7.79
CA LEU A 122 2.27 -9.16 -7.16
C LEU A 122 1.00 -10.00 -6.99
N VAL A 123 1.12 -11.28 -7.35
CA VAL A 123 0.09 -12.30 -7.14
C VAL A 123 0.67 -13.44 -6.31
N CYS A 124 -0.21 -14.21 -5.69
CA CYS A 124 0.16 -15.37 -4.89
C CYS A 124 -1.01 -16.33 -4.85
N ASP A 125 -0.73 -17.63 -4.83
CA ASP A 125 -1.75 -18.64 -4.60
C ASP A 125 -2.61 -18.29 -3.37
N PRO A 126 -3.96 -18.38 -3.47
CA PRO A 126 -4.86 -17.97 -2.39
C PRO A 126 -4.67 -18.73 -1.08
N VAL A 127 -4.24 -20.00 -1.13
CA VAL A 127 -3.99 -20.82 0.08
C VAL A 127 -2.73 -20.32 0.75
N VAL A 128 -1.62 -20.24 0.02
CA VAL A 128 -0.33 -19.72 0.50
C VAL A 128 -0.48 -18.30 1.05
N ARG A 129 -1.26 -17.46 0.39
CA ARG A 129 -1.53 -16.09 0.84
C ARG A 129 -2.26 -16.06 2.18
N ARG A 130 -3.28 -16.93 2.37
CA ARG A 130 -4.01 -17.03 3.63
C ARG A 130 -3.12 -17.51 4.77
N GLU A 131 -2.31 -18.52 4.53
CA GLU A 131 -1.32 -19.01 5.51
C GLU A 131 -0.37 -17.89 5.94
N ARG A 132 0.23 -17.16 5.00
CA ARG A 132 1.10 -16.01 5.30
C ARG A 132 0.43 -14.94 6.14
N LEU A 133 -0.85 -14.66 5.91
CA LEU A 133 -1.60 -13.65 6.67
C LEU A 133 -2.00 -14.15 8.05
N SER A 134 -2.38 -15.43 8.17
CA SER A 134 -2.64 -16.07 9.46
C SER A 134 -1.39 -16.08 10.33
N ASP A 135 -0.27 -16.57 9.79
CA ASP A 135 0.98 -16.74 10.55
C ASP A 135 1.63 -15.40 10.95
N LYS A 136 1.71 -14.46 10.00
CA LYS A 136 2.43 -13.20 10.25
C LYS A 136 1.58 -12.11 10.89
N LYS A 137 0.27 -12.13 10.70
CA LYS A 137 -0.66 -11.07 11.16
C LYS A 137 -1.70 -11.56 12.15
N GLY A 138 -1.84 -12.88 12.32
CA GLY A 138 -2.90 -13.47 13.16
C GLY A 138 -4.31 -13.19 12.63
N TRP A 139 -4.48 -12.94 11.32
CA TRP A 139 -5.79 -12.61 10.75
C TRP A 139 -6.65 -13.85 10.57
N SER A 140 -7.92 -13.76 11.00
CA SER A 140 -8.91 -14.78 10.69
C SER A 140 -9.29 -14.78 9.21
N ALA A 141 -9.91 -15.87 8.74
CA ALA A 141 -10.41 -15.98 7.37
C ALA A 141 -11.37 -14.84 6.99
N GLU A 142 -12.21 -14.41 7.94
CA GLU A 142 -13.16 -13.30 7.76
C GLU A 142 -12.42 -11.97 7.58
N GLN A 143 -11.43 -11.69 8.41
CA GLN A 143 -10.60 -10.48 8.30
C GLN A 143 -9.84 -10.43 6.99
N ILE A 144 -9.33 -11.58 6.51
CA ILE A 144 -8.64 -11.69 5.22
C ILE A 144 -9.62 -11.39 4.09
N THR A 145 -10.83 -11.94 4.13
CA THR A 145 -11.87 -11.71 3.12
C THR A 145 -12.29 -10.25 3.09
N GLN A 146 -12.63 -9.66 4.23
CA GLN A 146 -13.04 -8.25 4.33
C GLN A 146 -11.97 -7.32 3.77
N ARG A 147 -10.70 -7.50 4.17
CA ARG A 147 -9.60 -6.66 3.71
C ARG A 147 -9.26 -6.87 2.23
N SER A 148 -9.50 -8.08 1.70
CA SER A 148 -9.31 -8.36 0.28
C SER A 148 -10.38 -7.69 -0.59
N ASN A 149 -11.60 -7.55 -0.08
CA ASN A 149 -12.71 -6.89 -0.78
C ASN A 149 -12.48 -5.38 -0.97
N TYR A 150 -11.64 -4.75 -0.13
CA TYR A 150 -11.25 -3.35 -0.32
C TYR A 150 -10.24 -3.17 -1.45
N TYR A 151 -9.52 -4.23 -1.82
CA TYR A 151 -8.60 -4.16 -2.94
C TYR A 151 -9.37 -4.21 -4.26
N GLN A 152 -9.34 -3.12 -4.99
CA GLN A 152 -9.88 -3.06 -6.35
C GLN A 152 -8.71 -2.86 -7.33
N GLU A 153 -8.63 -3.73 -8.33
CA GLU A 153 -7.69 -3.55 -9.41
C GLU A 153 -8.17 -2.43 -10.33
N ARG A 154 -7.60 -1.26 -10.17
CA ARG A 154 -7.99 -0.04 -10.90
C ARG A 154 -6.95 0.40 -11.94
N VAL A 155 -5.80 -0.23 -11.94
CA VAL A 155 -4.68 0.10 -12.82
C VAL A 155 -4.19 -1.16 -13.51
N LYS A 156 -4.07 -1.10 -14.84
CA LYS A 156 -3.46 -2.20 -15.61
C LYS A 156 -1.98 -2.28 -15.25
N PRO A 157 -1.48 -3.44 -14.80
CA PRO A 157 -0.07 -3.59 -14.49
C PRO A 157 0.77 -3.68 -15.78
N ASP A 158 1.98 -3.14 -15.73
CA ASP A 158 3.00 -3.35 -16.76
C ASP A 158 3.61 -4.76 -16.64
N LEU A 159 3.71 -5.27 -15.41
CA LEU A 159 4.29 -6.57 -15.11
C LEU A 159 3.50 -7.26 -13.99
N THR A 160 3.30 -8.57 -14.11
CA THR A 160 2.71 -9.40 -13.04
C THR A 160 3.72 -10.44 -12.59
N ILE A 161 3.96 -10.54 -11.28
CA ILE A 161 4.93 -11.43 -10.66
C ILE A 161 4.23 -12.37 -9.70
N ASP A 162 4.42 -13.67 -9.87
CA ASP A 162 3.98 -14.69 -8.92
C ASP A 162 4.98 -14.84 -7.77
N THR A 163 4.51 -14.63 -6.56
CA THR A 163 5.30 -14.75 -5.33
C THR A 163 4.96 -16.01 -4.53
N THR A 164 4.19 -16.93 -5.11
CA THR A 164 3.83 -18.21 -4.46
C THR A 164 5.05 -18.97 -3.95
N PRO A 165 6.14 -19.09 -4.71
CA PRO A 165 7.36 -19.79 -4.23
C PRO A 165 8.08 -19.08 -3.09
N GLY A 166 7.74 -17.83 -2.81
CA GLY A 166 8.42 -17.00 -1.83
C GLY A 166 9.05 -15.76 -2.47
N VAL A 167 9.47 -14.82 -1.61
CA VAL A 167 10.16 -13.59 -2.03
C VAL A 167 11.62 -13.67 -1.58
N SER A 168 12.54 -13.60 -2.52
CA SER A 168 13.98 -13.71 -2.33
C SER A 168 14.73 -12.58 -3.06
N LEU A 169 16.04 -12.46 -2.81
CA LEU A 169 16.91 -11.59 -3.60
C LEU A 169 16.99 -12.03 -5.08
N ALA A 170 16.91 -13.35 -5.35
CA ALA A 170 16.85 -13.85 -6.72
C ALA A 170 15.63 -13.34 -7.46
N LEU A 171 14.44 -13.38 -6.84
CA LEU A 171 13.21 -12.82 -7.40
C LEU A 171 13.33 -11.30 -7.63
N ALA A 172 13.92 -10.57 -6.70
CA ALA A 172 14.13 -9.12 -6.86
C ALA A 172 15.01 -8.81 -8.08
N ASN A 173 16.11 -9.57 -8.28
CA ASN A 173 16.96 -9.44 -9.46
C ASN A 173 16.24 -9.83 -10.76
N GLU A 174 15.40 -10.85 -10.74
CA GLU A 174 14.56 -11.23 -11.88
C GLU A 174 13.62 -10.10 -12.28
N VAL A 175 12.91 -9.50 -11.32
CA VAL A 175 12.03 -8.34 -11.56
C VAL A 175 12.80 -7.17 -12.15
N LEU A 176 14.01 -6.88 -11.67
CA LEU A 176 14.88 -5.83 -12.22
C LEU A 176 15.23 -6.10 -13.68
N ASN A 177 15.56 -7.36 -14.03
CA ASN A 177 15.89 -7.74 -15.39
C ASN A 177 14.68 -7.60 -16.33
N LEU A 178 13.48 -8.02 -15.90
CA LEU A 178 12.25 -7.88 -16.67
C LEU A 178 11.91 -6.40 -16.91
N LEU A 179 12.04 -5.56 -15.89
CA LEU A 179 11.80 -4.11 -16.02
C LEU A 179 12.78 -3.42 -16.98
N LYS A 180 14.05 -3.86 -17.03
CA LYS A 180 15.03 -3.35 -17.99
C LYS A 180 14.69 -3.73 -19.43
N GLN A 181 14.23 -4.96 -19.66
CA GLN A 181 13.84 -5.44 -21.00
C GLN A 181 12.64 -4.68 -21.56
N ASP A 182 11.70 -4.24 -20.69
CA ASP A 182 10.51 -3.49 -21.09
C ASP A 182 10.82 -2.01 -21.48
N VAL A 183 11.94 -1.48 -21.03
CA VAL A 183 12.41 -0.11 -21.39
C VAL A 183 13.00 -0.05 -22.80
N TYR A 184 13.42 -1.17 -23.37
CA TYR A 184 14.04 -1.26 -24.71
C TYR A 184 13.07 -1.75 -25.81
N ARG A 185 11.79 -1.90 -25.50
CA ARG A 185 10.70 -2.17 -26.45
C ARG A 185 9.85 -0.93 -26.70
#